data_ea6c37b369cbbb8d223a4414dd99b4fe
#
_entry.id   ea6c37b369cbbb8d223a4414dd99b4fe
#
_cell.length_a   1.000
_cell.length_b   1.000
_cell.length_c   1.000
_cell.angle_alpha   90.00
_cell.angle_beta   90.00
_cell.angle_gamma   90.00
#
_symmetry.space_group_name_H-M   'P 1'
#
loop_
_entity.id
_entity.type
_entity.pdbx_description
1 polymer ?
#
loop_
_entity_poly.entity_id
_entity_poly.type
_entity_poly.pdbx_seq_one_letter_code
_entity_poly.pdbx_strand_id
1 'polypeptide(L)'
;SRLGKSIIKIEELAKQLKGKLAGPVGAYNGLSMIVKDPEDLERRYLAFLGLEASEYSNQLVEPEYLLRLLLECNTAFGIIANLADDLRNLQRSEIGEVFEYFSSTQVGSSTMPQKRNPWNSEHVKSLWKAMCPRVITFYMDQISEHQRDLTNSASQRFIADYVAGFTMAVSRMKKVVSGLQADTEAMAKTLENAGGRVRGGVLAEPAYILLGEAGVSDGHEIVRKITLECEKTGEPFFTVLKLKKLGVADAETFFENPARYRGLAAEKSKRIAEKYAALMKG
;
A
#
# COMPACT_ATOMS: atom_id res chain seq x y z
N SER A 1 4.28 6.02 -3.65
CA SER A 1 5.47 6.22 -2.81
C SER A 1 5.77 5.02 -1.92
N ARG A 2 4.84 4.58 -1.03
CA ARG A 2 5.05 3.44 -0.11
C ARG A 2 5.49 2.19 -0.87
N LEU A 3 4.66 1.71 -1.80
CA LEU A 3 4.94 0.50 -2.58
C LEU A 3 6.24 0.63 -3.41
N GLY A 4 6.50 1.79 -4.03
CA GLY A 4 7.72 2.01 -4.80
C GLY A 4 9.01 1.87 -3.96
N LYS A 5 8.99 2.28 -2.70
CA LYS A 5 10.12 2.07 -1.78
C LYS A 5 10.33 0.58 -1.49
N SER A 6 9.24 -0.15 -1.23
CA SER A 6 9.32 -1.59 -0.98
C SER A 6 9.79 -2.38 -2.21
N ILE A 7 9.40 -2.00 -3.44
CA ILE A 7 9.88 -2.64 -4.66
C ILE A 7 11.40 -2.52 -4.77
N ILE A 8 11.93 -1.31 -4.62
CA ILE A 8 13.39 -1.07 -4.65
C ILE A 8 14.09 -1.93 -3.58
N LYS A 9 13.53 -1.97 -2.37
CA LYS A 9 14.12 -2.74 -1.27
C LYS A 9 14.07 -4.26 -1.51
N ILE A 10 12.97 -4.77 -2.08
CA ILE A 10 12.84 -6.18 -2.49
C ILE A 10 13.91 -6.53 -3.53
N GLU A 11 14.13 -5.68 -4.54
CA GLU A 11 15.16 -5.89 -5.55
C GLU A 11 16.58 -5.93 -4.95
N GLU A 12 16.89 -5.01 -4.03
CA GLU A 12 18.15 -5.00 -3.30
C GLU A 12 18.37 -6.29 -2.51
N LEU A 13 17.36 -6.71 -1.76
CA LEU A 13 17.43 -7.91 -0.91
C LEU A 13 17.47 -9.20 -1.74
N ALA A 14 16.76 -9.24 -2.87
CA ALA A 14 16.82 -10.37 -3.79
C ALA A 14 18.23 -10.56 -4.37
N LYS A 15 18.94 -9.48 -4.71
CA LYS A 15 20.33 -9.53 -5.16
C LYS A 15 21.32 -9.98 -4.07
N GLN A 16 20.94 -9.86 -2.81
CA GLN A 16 21.76 -10.29 -1.67
C GLN A 16 21.58 -11.77 -1.33
N LEU A 17 20.62 -12.47 -1.96
CA LEU A 17 20.46 -13.91 -1.72
C LEU A 17 21.74 -14.66 -2.03
N LYS A 18 22.11 -15.58 -1.17
CA LYS A 18 23.32 -16.38 -1.26
C LYS A 18 22.97 -17.84 -1.50
N GLY A 19 23.94 -18.54 -2.08
CA GLY A 19 23.89 -19.98 -2.24
C GLY A 19 25.10 -20.66 -1.62
N LYS A 20 25.13 -21.99 -1.68
CA LYS A 20 26.29 -22.79 -1.26
C LYS A 20 26.39 -24.10 -2.03
N LEU A 21 27.63 -24.60 -2.15
CA LEU A 21 27.98 -25.94 -2.62
C LEU A 21 29.04 -26.58 -1.70
N ALA A 22 29.20 -26.09 -0.49
CA ALA A 22 30.27 -26.45 0.47
C ALA A 22 30.06 -27.78 1.21
N GLY A 23 29.04 -28.57 0.84
CA GLY A 23 28.72 -29.83 1.47
C GLY A 23 27.92 -29.68 2.78
N PRO A 24 27.64 -30.77 3.49
CA PRO A 24 26.68 -30.79 4.63
C PRO A 24 27.13 -29.97 5.84
N VAL A 25 28.41 -29.71 5.98
CA VAL A 25 28.98 -28.95 7.12
C VAL A 25 29.67 -27.65 6.70
N GLY A 26 29.57 -27.27 5.44
CA GLY A 26 30.14 -26.01 4.95
C GLY A 26 31.68 -26.01 4.78
N ALA A 27 32.34 -27.16 4.82
CA ALA A 27 33.79 -27.27 4.86
C ALA A 27 34.39 -28.00 3.66
N TYR A 28 33.61 -28.23 2.59
CA TYR A 28 34.02 -28.88 1.32
C TYR A 28 34.66 -30.28 1.49
N ASN A 29 34.43 -31.00 2.61
CA ASN A 29 35.12 -32.25 2.93
C ASN A 29 35.18 -33.25 1.78
N GLY A 30 34.03 -33.53 1.15
CA GLY A 30 33.98 -34.46 0.01
C GLY A 30 34.52 -33.86 -1.28
N LEU A 31 34.24 -32.59 -1.54
CA LEU A 31 34.70 -31.91 -2.76
C LEU A 31 36.21 -31.73 -2.80
N SER A 32 36.86 -31.42 -1.68
CA SER A 32 38.31 -31.23 -1.61
C SER A 32 39.11 -32.54 -1.88
N MET A 33 38.43 -33.70 -1.82
CA MET A 33 39.07 -34.98 -2.18
C MET A 33 39.18 -35.17 -3.70
N ILE A 34 38.32 -34.51 -4.49
CA ILE A 34 38.20 -34.73 -5.95
C ILE A 34 38.40 -33.48 -6.79
N VAL A 35 38.30 -32.30 -6.16
CA VAL A 35 38.47 -31.00 -6.81
C VAL A 35 39.60 -30.24 -6.14
N LYS A 36 40.52 -29.72 -6.95
CA LYS A 36 41.69 -28.99 -6.44
C LYS A 36 41.30 -27.65 -5.79
N ASP A 37 40.29 -26.98 -6.32
CA ASP A 37 39.78 -25.70 -5.83
C ASP A 37 38.25 -25.80 -5.70
N PRO A 38 37.71 -26.27 -4.57
CA PRO A 38 36.28 -26.42 -4.36
C PRO A 38 35.56 -25.08 -4.19
N GLU A 39 36.24 -24.03 -3.72
CA GLU A 39 35.65 -22.69 -3.60
C GLU A 39 35.44 -22.05 -4.98
N ASP A 40 36.38 -22.23 -5.92
CA ASP A 40 36.21 -21.77 -7.32
C ASP A 40 35.04 -22.53 -7.98
N LEU A 41 34.94 -23.84 -7.76
CA LEU A 41 33.80 -24.62 -8.26
C LEU A 41 32.48 -24.07 -7.76
N GLU A 42 32.36 -23.81 -6.44
CA GLU A 42 31.16 -23.22 -5.84
C GLU A 42 30.83 -21.88 -6.46
N ARG A 43 31.81 -20.98 -6.56
CA ARG A 43 31.65 -19.65 -7.12
C ARG A 43 31.12 -19.68 -8.56
N ARG A 44 31.70 -20.55 -9.42
CA ARG A 44 31.27 -20.73 -10.81
C ARG A 44 29.88 -21.35 -10.91
N TYR A 45 29.59 -22.34 -10.09
CA TYR A 45 28.26 -22.97 -10.04
C TYR A 45 27.17 -21.96 -9.61
N LEU A 46 27.41 -21.18 -8.57
CA LEU A 46 26.47 -20.19 -8.08
C LEU A 46 26.30 -19.02 -9.06
N ALA A 47 27.37 -18.57 -9.71
CA ALA A 47 27.29 -17.57 -10.75
C ALA A 47 26.39 -18.01 -11.93
N PHE A 48 26.42 -19.29 -12.30
CA PHE A 48 25.50 -19.86 -13.29
C PHE A 48 24.03 -19.77 -12.87
N LEU A 49 23.76 -19.82 -11.56
CA LEU A 49 22.42 -19.64 -10.97
C LEU A 49 22.07 -18.18 -10.69
N GLY A 50 22.97 -17.23 -10.97
CA GLY A 50 22.78 -15.82 -10.63
C GLY A 50 22.92 -15.53 -9.14
N LEU A 51 23.60 -16.38 -8.37
CA LEU A 51 23.85 -16.24 -6.95
C LEU A 51 25.35 -16.06 -6.66
N GLU A 52 25.64 -15.52 -5.48
CA GLU A 52 26.98 -15.51 -4.90
C GLU A 52 27.08 -16.52 -3.76
N ALA A 53 28.30 -16.96 -3.45
CA ALA A 53 28.55 -17.81 -2.30
C ALA A 53 28.31 -17.06 -0.99
N SER A 54 27.78 -17.74 0.01
CA SER A 54 27.75 -17.24 1.38
C SER A 54 29.18 -17.23 1.95
N GLU A 55 29.51 -16.22 2.72
CA GLU A 55 30.80 -16.15 3.43
C GLU A 55 30.94 -17.27 4.44
N TYR A 56 29.84 -17.63 5.08
CA TYR A 56 29.75 -18.73 6.03
C TYR A 56 28.54 -19.60 5.73
N SER A 57 28.71 -20.90 5.83
CA SER A 57 27.60 -21.85 5.76
C SER A 57 27.90 -23.09 6.60
N ASN A 58 26.87 -23.70 7.12
CA ASN A 58 26.88 -25.08 7.58
C ASN A 58 26.14 -25.98 6.56
N GLN A 59 25.13 -26.71 6.94
CA GLN A 59 24.29 -27.41 5.97
C GLN A 59 23.41 -26.43 5.17
N LEU A 60 23.08 -25.27 5.72
CA LEU A 60 22.34 -24.21 5.08
C LEU A 60 23.17 -22.93 4.96
N VAL A 61 22.75 -22.07 4.07
CA VAL A 61 23.12 -20.65 4.06
C VAL A 61 22.46 -19.97 5.25
N GLU A 62 23.05 -18.88 5.72
CA GLU A 62 22.48 -18.02 6.76
C GLU A 62 21.02 -17.65 6.42
N PRO A 63 20.07 -17.94 7.30
CA PRO A 63 18.65 -17.74 7.02
C PRO A 63 18.24 -16.27 6.89
N GLU A 64 19.05 -15.35 7.41
CA GLU A 64 18.77 -13.92 7.45
C GLU A 64 18.63 -13.29 6.07
N TYR A 65 19.32 -13.79 5.05
CA TYR A 65 19.16 -13.29 3.67
C TYR A 65 17.72 -13.49 3.18
N LEU A 66 17.22 -14.70 3.29
CA LEU A 66 15.85 -15.02 2.89
C LEU A 66 14.82 -14.36 3.79
N LEU A 67 15.07 -14.36 5.12
CA LEU A 67 14.20 -13.73 6.10
C LEU A 67 13.96 -12.26 5.77
N ARG A 68 15.03 -11.46 5.57
CA ARG A 68 14.90 -10.03 5.27
C ARG A 68 14.08 -9.79 4.00
N LEU A 69 14.27 -10.61 2.96
CA LEU A 69 13.48 -10.54 1.74
C LEU A 69 12.00 -10.82 2.01
N LEU A 70 11.68 -11.88 2.73
CA LEU A 70 10.30 -12.26 3.06
C LEU A 70 9.60 -11.21 3.93
N LEU A 71 10.33 -10.58 4.86
CA LEU A 71 9.81 -9.48 5.69
C LEU A 71 9.46 -8.25 4.86
N GLU A 72 10.31 -7.88 3.89
CA GLU A 72 10.00 -6.77 2.99
C GLU A 72 8.84 -7.11 2.04
N CYS A 73 8.77 -8.35 1.54
CA CYS A 73 7.58 -8.81 0.81
C CYS A 73 6.31 -8.70 1.65
N ASN A 74 6.37 -9.03 2.95
CA ASN A 74 5.23 -8.88 3.85
C ASN A 74 4.86 -7.41 4.09
N THR A 75 5.85 -6.52 4.17
CA THR A 75 5.64 -5.06 4.22
C THR A 75 4.92 -4.57 2.96
N ALA A 76 5.38 -4.96 1.78
CA ALA A 76 4.73 -4.65 0.51
C ALA A 76 3.30 -5.21 0.43
N PHE A 77 3.11 -6.43 0.92
CA PHE A 77 1.78 -7.07 0.97
C PHE A 77 0.80 -6.27 1.84
N GLY A 78 1.24 -5.80 3.02
CA GLY A 78 0.43 -4.94 3.88
C GLY A 78 0.02 -3.61 3.19
N ILE A 79 0.94 -3.01 2.41
CA ILE A 79 0.64 -1.80 1.62
C ILE A 79 -0.43 -2.08 0.57
N ILE A 80 -0.33 -3.21 -0.13
CA ILE A 80 -1.29 -3.64 -1.15
C ILE A 80 -2.65 -3.94 -0.52
N ALA A 81 -2.66 -4.63 0.62
CA ALA A 81 -3.89 -4.93 1.36
C ALA A 81 -4.57 -3.67 1.90
N ASN A 82 -3.81 -2.67 2.33
CA ASN A 82 -4.35 -1.38 2.73
C ASN A 82 -5.05 -0.67 1.55
N LEU A 83 -4.40 -0.61 0.37
CA LEU A 83 -5.04 -0.05 -0.82
C LEU A 83 -6.33 -0.82 -1.18
N ALA A 84 -6.30 -2.15 -1.13
CA ALA A 84 -7.47 -2.97 -1.38
C ALA A 84 -8.61 -2.67 -0.40
N ASP A 85 -8.30 -2.44 0.88
CA ASP A 85 -9.30 -2.09 1.89
C ASP A 85 -9.89 -0.69 1.66
N ASP A 86 -9.07 0.28 1.26
CA ASP A 86 -9.52 1.63 0.90
C ASP A 86 -10.48 1.58 -0.30
N LEU A 87 -10.12 0.88 -1.38
CA LEU A 87 -10.96 0.74 -2.57
C LEU A 87 -12.28 0.02 -2.27
N ARG A 88 -12.23 -1.04 -1.44
CA ARG A 88 -13.43 -1.73 -0.98
C ARG A 88 -14.38 -0.80 -0.22
N ASN A 89 -13.85 0.07 0.62
CA ASN A 89 -14.66 1.04 1.36
C ASN A 89 -15.23 2.13 0.44
N LEU A 90 -14.47 2.63 -0.54
CA LEU A 90 -14.94 3.63 -1.50
C LEU A 90 -16.06 3.11 -2.42
N GLN A 91 -16.16 1.78 -2.60
CA GLN A 91 -17.23 1.15 -3.40
C GLN A 91 -18.52 0.91 -2.61
N ARG A 92 -18.56 1.15 -1.31
CA ARG A 92 -19.78 0.97 -0.51
C ARG A 92 -20.91 1.86 -1.02
N SER A 93 -22.16 1.38 -0.90
CA SER A 93 -23.35 2.09 -1.40
C SER A 93 -23.51 3.50 -0.83
N GLU A 94 -23.03 3.73 0.39
CA GLU A 94 -23.10 5.02 1.08
C GLU A 94 -22.05 6.01 0.56
N ILE A 95 -21.01 5.55 -0.13
CA ILE A 95 -19.90 6.35 -0.69
C ILE A 95 -19.99 6.35 -2.21
N GLY A 96 -19.80 5.19 -2.84
CA GLY A 96 -19.98 4.98 -4.27
C GLY A 96 -19.08 5.80 -5.18
N GLU A 97 -17.87 6.14 -4.73
CA GLU A 97 -16.97 7.03 -5.46
C GLU A 97 -16.03 6.32 -6.44
N VAL A 98 -15.66 5.07 -6.10
CA VAL A 98 -14.70 4.29 -6.89
C VAL A 98 -15.15 2.85 -6.95
N PHE A 99 -15.04 2.22 -8.12
CA PHE A 99 -15.52 0.86 -8.37
C PHE A 99 -14.46 0.01 -9.06
N GLU A 100 -14.40 -1.29 -8.72
CA GLU A 100 -13.75 -2.28 -9.56
C GLU A 100 -14.49 -2.43 -10.89
N TYR A 101 -13.74 -2.66 -11.96
CA TYR A 101 -14.36 -3.01 -13.25
C TYR A 101 -15.18 -4.29 -13.12
N PHE A 102 -16.43 -4.22 -13.54
CA PHE A 102 -17.37 -5.33 -13.55
C PHE A 102 -17.72 -5.68 -14.99
N SER A 103 -17.31 -6.86 -15.45
CA SER A 103 -17.61 -7.28 -16.82
C SER A 103 -19.08 -7.66 -16.98
N SER A 104 -19.61 -7.56 -18.21
CA SER A 104 -20.99 -7.94 -18.53
C SER A 104 -21.30 -9.42 -18.27
N THR A 105 -20.27 -10.26 -18.23
CA THR A 105 -20.40 -11.72 -17.97
C THR A 105 -20.15 -12.09 -16.51
N GLN A 106 -19.77 -11.12 -15.66
CA GLN A 106 -19.46 -11.38 -14.26
C GLN A 106 -20.75 -11.46 -13.43
N VAL A 107 -20.86 -12.49 -12.59
CA VAL A 107 -21.96 -12.66 -11.63
C VAL A 107 -21.51 -12.10 -10.28
N GLY A 108 -22.18 -11.08 -9.79
CA GLY A 108 -21.85 -10.43 -8.51
C GLY A 108 -22.49 -11.10 -7.29
N SER A 109 -23.63 -11.77 -7.49
CA SER A 109 -24.39 -12.44 -6.44
C SER A 109 -25.31 -13.51 -7.03
N SER A 110 -25.46 -14.61 -6.33
CA SER A 110 -26.39 -15.69 -6.71
C SER A 110 -27.87 -15.33 -6.48
N THR A 111 -28.15 -14.33 -5.61
CA THR A 111 -29.51 -13.95 -5.19
C THR A 111 -29.90 -12.54 -5.60
N MET A 112 -28.94 -11.64 -5.78
CA MET A 112 -29.17 -10.23 -6.09
C MET A 112 -28.43 -9.85 -7.38
N PRO A 113 -29.08 -9.89 -8.54
CA PRO A 113 -28.43 -9.66 -9.84
C PRO A 113 -27.75 -8.29 -9.99
N GLN A 114 -28.26 -7.27 -9.30
CA GLN A 114 -27.73 -5.91 -9.31
C GLN A 114 -26.49 -5.70 -8.40
N LYS A 115 -26.19 -6.66 -7.51
CA LYS A 115 -25.12 -6.52 -6.53
C LYS A 115 -23.75 -6.62 -7.18
N ARG A 116 -22.92 -5.60 -7.00
CA ARG A 116 -21.52 -5.53 -7.48
C ARG A 116 -20.60 -5.41 -6.31
N ASN A 117 -20.00 -6.51 -5.89
CA ASN A 117 -19.05 -6.55 -4.78
C ASN A 117 -17.63 -6.23 -5.27
N PRO A 118 -16.78 -5.56 -4.45
CA PRO A 118 -15.36 -5.37 -4.70
C PRO A 118 -14.58 -6.67 -4.43
N TRP A 119 -14.92 -7.72 -5.18
CA TRP A 119 -14.50 -9.09 -4.92
C TRP A 119 -12.98 -9.29 -4.97
N ASN A 120 -12.29 -8.59 -5.88
CA ASN A 120 -10.83 -8.72 -5.97
C ASN A 120 -10.15 -8.04 -4.78
N SER A 121 -10.61 -6.87 -4.38
CA SER A 121 -10.09 -6.16 -3.20
C SER A 121 -10.37 -6.94 -1.90
N GLU A 122 -11.56 -7.51 -1.75
CA GLU A 122 -11.89 -8.39 -0.63
C GLU A 122 -10.96 -9.61 -0.58
N HIS A 123 -10.68 -10.23 -1.73
CA HIS A 123 -9.80 -11.39 -1.80
C HIS A 123 -8.33 -11.04 -1.52
N VAL A 124 -7.83 -9.90 -2.00
CA VAL A 124 -6.48 -9.41 -1.66
C VAL A 124 -6.33 -9.24 -0.15
N LYS A 125 -7.31 -8.61 0.51
CA LYS A 125 -7.30 -8.47 1.97
C LYS A 125 -7.37 -9.82 2.69
N SER A 126 -8.16 -10.76 2.18
CA SER A 126 -8.26 -12.12 2.72
C SER A 126 -6.94 -12.87 2.60
N LEU A 127 -6.28 -12.81 1.44
CA LEU A 127 -4.95 -13.42 1.22
C LEU A 127 -3.92 -12.83 2.20
N TRP A 128 -3.92 -11.51 2.39
CA TRP A 128 -3.02 -10.88 3.36
C TRP A 128 -3.23 -11.40 4.78
N LYS A 129 -4.50 -11.54 5.21
CA LYS A 129 -4.82 -12.10 6.55
C LYS A 129 -4.33 -13.54 6.71
N ALA A 130 -4.40 -14.35 5.66
CA ALA A 130 -3.93 -15.74 5.69
C ALA A 130 -2.40 -15.85 5.70
N MET A 131 -1.71 -14.95 4.99
CA MET A 131 -0.27 -15.03 4.74
C MET A 131 0.56 -14.21 5.73
N CYS A 132 0.09 -13.04 6.18
CA CYS A 132 0.83 -12.16 7.09
C CYS A 132 1.33 -12.85 8.37
N PRO A 133 0.56 -13.73 9.05
CA PRO A 133 1.05 -14.42 10.24
C PRO A 133 2.26 -15.32 10.00
N ARG A 134 2.54 -15.72 8.75
CA ARG A 134 3.73 -16.53 8.39
C ARG A 134 5.04 -15.83 8.72
N VAL A 135 5.03 -14.51 8.85
CA VAL A 135 6.23 -13.74 9.22
C VAL A 135 6.81 -14.19 10.56
N ILE A 136 5.98 -14.62 11.50
CA ILE A 136 6.42 -15.14 12.81
C ILE A 136 7.19 -16.45 12.62
N THR A 137 6.67 -17.35 11.77
CA THR A 137 7.34 -18.59 11.42
C THR A 137 8.71 -18.33 10.76
N PHE A 138 8.79 -17.35 9.85
CA PHE A 138 10.05 -16.97 9.20
C PHE A 138 11.09 -16.47 10.20
N TYR A 139 10.68 -15.71 11.22
CA TYR A 139 11.57 -15.31 12.31
C TYR A 139 12.03 -16.49 13.14
N MET A 140 11.15 -17.47 13.41
CA MET A 140 11.51 -18.65 14.19
C MET A 140 12.51 -19.55 13.45
N ASP A 141 12.47 -19.55 12.11
CA ASP A 141 13.36 -20.34 11.25
C ASP A 141 14.85 -19.88 11.31
N GLN A 142 15.16 -18.75 11.95
CA GLN A 142 16.54 -18.35 12.24
C GLN A 142 17.21 -19.28 13.25
N ILE A 143 16.43 -19.91 14.13
CA ILE A 143 16.97 -20.77 15.18
C ILE A 143 17.00 -22.19 14.65
N SER A 144 18.21 -22.71 14.47
CA SER A 144 18.47 -24.11 14.10
C SER A 144 19.74 -24.62 14.77
N GLU A 145 19.90 -25.93 14.82
CA GLU A 145 21.15 -26.56 15.29
C GLU A 145 22.32 -26.11 14.41
N HIS A 146 23.55 -26.12 15.02
CA HIS A 146 24.78 -25.72 14.34
C HIS A 146 25.00 -26.49 13.03
N GLN A 147 24.76 -27.79 12.99
CA GLN A 147 24.86 -28.63 11.80
C GLN A 147 23.53 -28.85 11.08
N ARG A 148 22.50 -28.11 11.47
CA ARG A 148 21.11 -28.25 11.07
C ARG A 148 20.48 -29.61 11.48
N ASP A 149 19.28 -29.48 11.98
CA ASP A 149 18.34 -30.57 12.23
C ASP A 149 17.08 -30.44 11.33
N LEU A 150 15.98 -31.07 11.74
CA LEU A 150 14.70 -31.02 11.05
C LEU A 150 13.73 -29.97 11.62
N THR A 151 14.17 -29.12 12.55
CA THR A 151 13.26 -28.16 13.23
C THR A 151 12.58 -27.18 12.28
N ASN A 152 13.23 -26.86 11.16
CA ASN A 152 12.67 -25.95 10.13
C ASN A 152 12.04 -26.71 8.93
N SER A 153 11.99 -28.04 8.94
CA SER A 153 11.55 -28.80 7.75
C SER A 153 10.07 -28.62 7.42
N ALA A 154 9.22 -28.40 8.40
CA ALA A 154 7.80 -28.12 8.20
C ALA A 154 7.57 -26.66 7.74
N SER A 155 8.17 -25.71 8.44
CA SER A 155 7.99 -24.27 8.20
C SER A 155 8.45 -23.82 6.81
N GLN A 156 9.60 -24.31 6.35
CA GLN A 156 10.16 -23.97 5.04
C GLN A 156 9.25 -24.36 3.87
N ARG A 157 8.39 -25.37 4.02
CA ARG A 157 7.41 -25.77 2.98
C ARG A 157 6.37 -24.69 2.70
N PHE A 158 6.11 -23.82 3.67
CA PHE A 158 5.15 -22.74 3.52
C PHE A 158 5.72 -21.48 2.87
N ILE A 159 7.01 -21.42 2.59
CA ILE A 159 7.64 -20.30 1.88
C ILE A 159 7.10 -20.19 0.45
N ALA A 160 7.03 -21.32 -0.27
CA ALA A 160 6.48 -21.35 -1.62
C ALA A 160 5.00 -20.95 -1.65
N ASP A 161 4.20 -21.42 -0.69
CA ASP A 161 2.79 -21.06 -0.52
C ASP A 161 2.64 -19.55 -0.24
N TYR A 162 3.48 -18.98 0.64
CA TYR A 162 3.51 -17.55 0.90
C TYR A 162 3.83 -16.73 -0.35
N VAL A 163 4.87 -17.10 -1.10
CA VAL A 163 5.27 -16.40 -2.33
C VAL A 163 4.17 -16.46 -3.38
N ALA A 164 3.52 -17.63 -3.54
CA ALA A 164 2.38 -17.80 -4.44
C ALA A 164 1.19 -16.91 -4.03
N GLY A 165 0.85 -16.88 -2.74
CA GLY A 165 -0.23 -16.03 -2.22
C GLY A 165 0.05 -14.53 -2.39
N PHE A 166 1.28 -14.10 -2.13
CA PHE A 166 1.72 -12.73 -2.37
C PHE A 166 1.64 -12.36 -3.86
N THR A 167 2.16 -13.21 -4.74
CA THR A 167 2.13 -12.99 -6.20
C THR A 167 0.70 -12.92 -6.73
N MET A 168 -0.19 -13.78 -6.21
CA MET A 168 -1.62 -13.74 -6.56
C MET A 168 -2.26 -12.42 -6.14
N ALA A 169 -1.97 -11.92 -4.93
CA ALA A 169 -2.47 -10.65 -4.43
C ALA A 169 -1.99 -9.46 -5.30
N VAL A 170 -0.70 -9.45 -5.67
CA VAL A 170 -0.12 -8.44 -6.57
C VAL A 170 -0.82 -8.46 -7.93
N SER A 171 -0.98 -9.65 -8.52
CA SER A 171 -1.64 -9.82 -9.83
C SER A 171 -3.09 -9.33 -9.81
N ARG A 172 -3.85 -9.68 -8.76
CA ARG A 172 -5.22 -9.18 -8.58
C ARG A 172 -5.28 -7.68 -8.42
N MET A 173 -4.42 -7.11 -7.59
CA MET A 173 -4.39 -5.67 -7.36
C MET A 173 -4.00 -4.90 -8.61
N LYS A 174 -3.06 -5.43 -9.42
CA LYS A 174 -2.74 -4.88 -10.74
C LYS A 174 -3.98 -4.83 -11.63
N LYS A 175 -4.78 -5.90 -11.67
CA LYS A 175 -6.04 -5.95 -12.43
C LYS A 175 -7.05 -4.92 -11.93
N VAL A 176 -7.22 -4.80 -10.61
CA VAL A 176 -8.13 -3.82 -10.00
C VAL A 176 -7.74 -2.39 -10.40
N VAL A 177 -6.48 -2.01 -10.18
CA VAL A 177 -6.00 -0.64 -10.46
C VAL A 177 -6.08 -0.31 -11.96
N SER A 178 -5.80 -1.30 -12.84
CA SER A 178 -5.86 -1.09 -14.30
C SER A 178 -7.29 -0.90 -14.84
N GLY A 179 -8.29 -1.40 -14.12
CA GLY A 179 -9.71 -1.30 -14.51
C GLY A 179 -10.54 -0.41 -13.59
N LEU A 180 -9.91 0.38 -12.73
CA LEU A 180 -10.60 1.21 -11.75
C LEU A 180 -11.51 2.25 -12.43
N GLN A 181 -12.74 2.37 -11.93
CA GLN A 181 -13.72 3.34 -12.41
C GLN A 181 -14.02 4.34 -11.30
N ALA A 182 -14.03 5.63 -11.64
CA ALA A 182 -14.37 6.71 -10.71
C ALA A 182 -15.72 7.31 -11.10
N ASP A 183 -16.59 7.49 -10.10
CA ASP A 183 -17.84 8.23 -10.23
C ASP A 183 -17.60 9.66 -9.78
N THR A 184 -17.38 10.55 -10.75
CA THR A 184 -17.09 11.97 -10.49
C THR A 184 -18.28 12.73 -9.95
N GLU A 185 -19.51 12.29 -10.25
CA GLU A 185 -20.74 12.92 -9.73
C GLU A 185 -20.92 12.57 -8.25
N ALA A 186 -20.72 11.30 -7.88
CA ALA A 186 -20.72 10.87 -6.48
C ALA A 186 -19.64 11.60 -5.67
N MET A 187 -18.41 11.70 -6.21
CA MET A 187 -17.31 12.46 -5.57
C MET A 187 -17.68 13.93 -5.34
N ALA A 188 -18.28 14.60 -6.33
CA ALA A 188 -18.71 15.99 -6.20
C ALA A 188 -19.78 16.14 -5.12
N LYS A 189 -20.79 15.26 -5.12
CA LYS A 189 -21.85 15.25 -4.10
C LYS A 189 -21.32 15.00 -2.70
N THR A 190 -20.39 14.08 -2.54
CA THR A 190 -19.74 13.81 -1.25
C THR A 190 -18.95 15.03 -0.78
N LEU A 191 -18.23 15.70 -1.68
CA LEU A 191 -17.48 16.91 -1.35
C LEU A 191 -18.40 18.06 -0.92
N GLU A 192 -19.53 18.27 -1.60
CA GLU A 192 -20.53 19.29 -1.21
C GLU A 192 -21.09 19.04 0.21
N ASN A 193 -21.22 17.78 0.59
CA ASN A 193 -21.72 17.37 1.90
C ASN A 193 -20.60 17.13 2.94
N ALA A 194 -19.32 17.32 2.54
CA ALA A 194 -18.20 17.14 3.45
C ALA A 194 -18.21 18.19 4.56
N GLY A 195 -17.91 17.77 5.79
CA GLY A 195 -17.92 18.65 6.96
C GLY A 195 -18.90 18.20 8.04
N GLY A 196 -19.36 16.96 8.01
CA GLY A 196 -20.22 16.38 9.03
C GLY A 196 -21.65 16.90 8.96
N ARG A 197 -22.14 17.54 10.02
CA ARG A 197 -23.52 18.06 10.13
C ARG A 197 -23.71 19.37 9.35
N VAL A 198 -22.64 20.03 8.94
CA VAL A 198 -22.68 21.32 8.24
C VAL A 198 -22.34 21.09 6.78
N ARG A 199 -23.28 21.32 5.89
CA ARG A 199 -23.06 21.25 4.45
C ARG A 199 -21.98 22.23 4.04
N GLY A 200 -20.92 21.74 3.39
CA GLY A 200 -19.74 22.53 3.04
C GLY A 200 -18.83 22.90 4.21
N GLY A 201 -18.98 22.23 5.37
CA GLY A 201 -18.16 22.46 6.56
C GLY A 201 -16.66 22.19 6.37
N VAL A 202 -16.26 21.47 5.33
CA VAL A 202 -14.85 21.34 4.91
C VAL A 202 -14.18 22.68 4.64
N LEU A 203 -14.95 23.71 4.33
CA LEU A 203 -14.47 25.07 4.06
C LEU A 203 -14.23 25.90 5.35
N ALA A 204 -14.52 25.35 6.52
CA ALA A 204 -14.28 26.06 7.78
C ALA A 204 -12.78 26.32 8.03
N GLU A 205 -11.93 25.34 7.70
CA GLU A 205 -10.47 25.49 7.83
C GLU A 205 -9.92 26.62 6.92
N PRO A 206 -10.12 26.62 5.60
CA PRO A 206 -9.66 27.73 4.77
C PRO A 206 -10.28 29.07 5.15
N ALA A 207 -11.50 29.10 5.68
CA ALA A 207 -12.12 30.35 6.12
C ALA A 207 -11.36 31.02 7.25
N TYR A 208 -11.01 30.30 8.32
CA TYR A 208 -10.27 30.92 9.42
C TYR A 208 -8.82 31.27 9.04
N ILE A 209 -8.18 30.49 8.14
CA ILE A 209 -6.84 30.82 7.64
C ILE A 209 -6.86 32.15 6.87
N LEU A 210 -7.80 32.32 5.94
CA LEU A 210 -7.92 33.55 5.16
C LEU A 210 -8.32 34.76 6.02
N LEU A 211 -9.13 34.56 7.06
CA LEU A 211 -9.43 35.60 8.04
C LEU A 211 -8.16 36.04 8.81
N GLY A 212 -7.33 35.08 9.21
CA GLY A 212 -6.05 35.38 9.85
C GLY A 212 -5.09 36.15 8.94
N GLU A 213 -5.01 35.78 7.67
CA GLU A 213 -4.24 36.52 6.65
C GLU A 213 -4.74 37.95 6.46
N ALA A 214 -6.06 38.15 6.54
CA ALA A 214 -6.69 39.46 6.48
C ALA A 214 -6.54 40.29 7.79
N GLY A 215 -5.80 39.79 8.79
CA GLY A 215 -5.54 40.48 10.04
C GLY A 215 -6.62 40.33 11.11
N VAL A 216 -7.57 39.40 10.95
CA VAL A 216 -8.63 39.14 11.92
C VAL A 216 -8.12 38.23 13.03
N SER A 217 -7.91 38.75 14.23
CA SER A 217 -7.32 38.04 15.37
C SER A 217 -8.13 36.83 15.84
N ASP A 218 -9.47 36.90 15.76
CA ASP A 218 -10.39 35.88 16.28
C ASP A 218 -11.01 34.99 15.18
N GLY A 219 -10.31 34.83 14.03
CA GLY A 219 -10.83 34.12 12.85
C GLY A 219 -11.38 32.73 13.17
N HIS A 220 -10.70 31.94 14.00
CA HIS A 220 -11.15 30.61 14.40
C HIS A 220 -12.49 30.66 15.18
N GLU A 221 -12.63 31.57 16.14
CA GLU A 221 -13.87 31.72 16.94
C GLU A 221 -15.03 32.24 16.10
N ILE A 222 -14.77 33.13 15.13
CA ILE A 222 -15.76 33.59 14.16
C ILE A 222 -16.28 32.41 13.34
N VAL A 223 -15.38 31.59 12.78
CA VAL A 223 -15.75 30.42 11.99
C VAL A 223 -16.50 29.38 12.83
N ARG A 224 -16.07 29.15 14.07
CA ARG A 224 -16.79 28.28 15.02
C ARG A 224 -18.24 28.74 15.24
N LYS A 225 -18.46 30.03 15.43
CA LYS A 225 -19.83 30.60 15.58
C LYS A 225 -20.65 30.41 14.31
N ILE A 226 -20.06 30.61 13.12
CA ILE A 226 -20.71 30.35 11.83
C ILE A 226 -21.10 28.87 11.71
N THR A 227 -20.22 27.94 12.05
CA THR A 227 -20.52 26.51 12.03
C THR A 227 -21.70 26.16 12.93
N LEU A 228 -21.76 26.70 14.16
CA LEU A 228 -22.88 26.52 15.09
C LEU A 228 -24.19 27.13 14.56
N GLU A 229 -24.12 28.26 13.85
CA GLU A 229 -25.27 28.87 13.19
C GLU A 229 -25.81 27.97 12.07
N CYS A 230 -24.90 27.42 11.24
CA CYS A 230 -25.26 26.46 10.19
C CYS A 230 -25.92 25.19 10.74
N GLU A 231 -25.42 24.65 11.86
CA GLU A 231 -26.03 23.49 12.52
C GLU A 231 -27.45 23.77 12.99
N LYS A 232 -27.74 25.00 13.46
CA LYS A 232 -29.05 25.39 13.95
C LYS A 232 -30.06 25.70 12.84
N THR A 233 -29.58 26.32 11.77
CA THR A 233 -30.43 26.80 10.65
C THR A 233 -30.58 25.80 9.53
N GLY A 234 -29.66 24.85 9.40
CA GLY A 234 -29.53 23.95 8.23
C GLY A 234 -28.94 24.62 6.99
N GLU A 235 -28.55 25.88 7.07
CA GLU A 235 -27.96 26.60 5.95
C GLU A 235 -26.53 26.13 5.66
N PRO A 236 -26.12 26.10 4.38
CA PRO A 236 -24.75 25.75 3.99
C PRO A 236 -23.72 26.73 4.58
N PHE A 237 -22.53 26.23 4.93
CA PHE A 237 -21.45 27.05 5.49
C PHE A 237 -21.13 28.28 4.65
N PHE A 238 -21.06 28.13 3.33
CA PHE A 238 -20.78 29.24 2.41
C PHE A 238 -21.85 30.34 2.48
N THR A 239 -23.14 29.97 2.54
CA THR A 239 -24.24 30.93 2.62
C THR A 239 -24.13 31.82 3.85
N VAL A 240 -23.87 31.23 5.03
CA VAL A 240 -23.71 31.97 6.28
C VAL A 240 -22.43 32.80 6.29
N LEU A 241 -21.34 32.26 5.76
CA LEU A 241 -20.07 32.98 5.63
C LEU A 241 -20.22 34.24 4.77
N LYS A 242 -20.91 34.18 3.62
CA LYS A 242 -21.17 35.27 2.72
C LYS A 242 -21.98 36.42 3.39
N LEU A 243 -22.99 36.06 4.15
CA LEU A 243 -23.81 37.02 4.91
C LEU A 243 -23.02 37.84 5.94
N LYS A 244 -21.92 37.29 6.47
CA LYS A 244 -21.07 37.96 7.46
C LYS A 244 -20.16 39.04 6.88
N LYS A 245 -20.03 39.14 5.55
CA LYS A 245 -19.24 40.17 4.83
C LYS A 245 -17.85 40.39 5.43
N LEU A 246 -17.09 39.32 5.61
CA LEU A 246 -15.83 39.30 6.36
C LEU A 246 -14.64 39.97 5.60
N GLY A 247 -14.88 40.58 4.43
CA GLY A 247 -13.87 41.40 3.72
C GLY A 247 -12.66 40.66 3.15
N VAL A 248 -12.72 39.32 3.04
CA VAL A 248 -11.64 38.53 2.46
C VAL A 248 -11.70 38.64 0.94
N ALA A 249 -10.63 39.14 0.31
CA ALA A 249 -10.52 39.25 -1.13
C ALA A 249 -10.69 37.87 -1.80
N ASP A 250 -11.46 37.81 -2.91
CA ASP A 250 -11.75 36.60 -3.71
C ASP A 250 -12.37 35.41 -2.92
N ALA A 251 -12.75 35.63 -1.65
CA ALA A 251 -13.32 34.57 -0.82
C ALA A 251 -14.61 33.99 -1.45
N GLU A 252 -15.47 34.83 -2.05
CA GLU A 252 -16.71 34.36 -2.65
C GLU A 252 -16.45 33.32 -3.75
N THR A 253 -15.51 33.59 -4.65
CA THR A 253 -15.17 32.68 -5.77
C THR A 253 -14.52 31.40 -5.28
N PHE A 254 -13.75 31.46 -4.20
CA PHE A 254 -13.12 30.29 -3.61
C PHE A 254 -14.14 29.39 -2.91
N PHE A 255 -15.02 29.95 -2.10
CA PHE A 255 -16.00 29.20 -1.30
C PHE A 255 -17.19 28.68 -2.11
N GLU A 256 -17.45 29.22 -3.31
CA GLU A 256 -18.43 28.66 -4.24
C GLU A 256 -18.03 27.31 -4.82
N ASN A 257 -16.73 26.99 -4.83
CA ASN A 257 -16.22 25.72 -5.36
C ASN A 257 -15.26 25.02 -4.39
N PRO A 258 -15.77 24.13 -3.50
CA PRO A 258 -14.97 23.38 -2.55
C PRO A 258 -13.81 22.59 -3.18
N ALA A 259 -13.93 22.22 -4.47
CA ALA A 259 -12.86 21.51 -5.19
C ALA A 259 -11.57 22.33 -5.35
N ARG A 260 -11.62 23.63 -5.15
CA ARG A 260 -10.42 24.50 -5.13
C ARG A 260 -9.55 24.27 -3.89
N TYR A 261 -10.14 23.79 -2.78
CA TYR A 261 -9.41 23.46 -1.56
C TYR A 261 -8.75 22.07 -1.64
N ARG A 262 -7.96 21.84 -2.66
CA ARG A 262 -7.22 20.60 -2.89
C ARG A 262 -5.70 20.73 -2.67
N GLY A 263 -5.22 21.96 -2.46
CA GLY A 263 -3.79 22.25 -2.35
C GLY A 263 -2.99 21.71 -3.53
N LEU A 264 -1.87 21.06 -3.26
CA LEU A 264 -0.97 20.46 -4.25
C LEU A 264 -1.19 18.95 -4.42
N ALA A 265 -2.37 18.41 -4.08
CA ALA A 265 -2.60 16.97 -4.05
C ALA A 265 -2.38 16.32 -5.43
N ALA A 266 -2.93 16.91 -6.49
CA ALA A 266 -2.82 16.39 -7.85
C ALA A 266 -1.39 16.45 -8.38
N GLU A 267 -0.73 17.59 -8.25
CA GLU A 267 0.64 17.85 -8.68
C GLU A 267 1.64 16.96 -7.96
N LYS A 268 1.45 16.79 -6.64
CA LYS A 268 2.28 15.92 -5.79
C LYS A 268 2.10 14.45 -6.16
N SER A 269 0.88 14.01 -6.41
CA SER A 269 0.57 12.64 -6.83
C SER A 269 1.22 12.32 -8.18
N LYS A 270 1.09 13.24 -9.17
CA LYS A 270 1.71 13.10 -10.48
C LYS A 270 3.23 13.00 -10.39
N ARG A 271 3.87 13.93 -9.68
CA ARG A 271 5.33 13.94 -9.46
C ARG A 271 5.85 12.64 -8.81
N ILE A 272 5.10 12.10 -7.82
CA ILE A 272 5.46 10.84 -7.18
C ILE A 272 5.33 9.67 -8.17
N ALA A 273 4.26 9.63 -8.95
CA ALA A 273 4.05 8.58 -9.95
C ALA A 273 5.16 8.60 -11.02
N GLU A 274 5.50 9.76 -11.55
CA GLU A 274 6.59 9.94 -12.53
C GLU A 274 7.95 9.51 -11.97
N LYS A 275 8.27 9.88 -10.73
CA LYS A 275 9.50 9.46 -10.06
C LYS A 275 9.66 7.94 -10.04
N TYR A 276 8.65 7.21 -9.57
CA TYR A 276 8.75 5.76 -9.46
C TYR A 276 8.63 5.04 -10.80
N ALA A 277 7.86 5.60 -11.75
CA ALA A 277 7.83 5.07 -13.11
C ALA A 277 9.20 5.17 -13.81
N ALA A 278 9.96 6.23 -13.57
CA ALA A 278 11.33 6.37 -14.08
C ALA A 278 12.29 5.36 -13.43
N LEU A 279 12.23 5.20 -12.10
CA LEU A 279 13.09 4.25 -11.36
C LEU A 279 12.86 2.78 -11.74
N MET A 280 11.67 2.42 -12.22
CA MET A 280 11.34 1.03 -12.62
C MET A 280 11.62 0.73 -14.09
N LYS A 281 12.11 1.70 -14.87
CA LYS A 281 12.49 1.51 -16.29
C LYS A 281 13.99 1.31 -16.49
N GLY A 282 14.80 1.62 -15.51
CA GLY A 282 16.25 1.40 -15.49
C GLY A 282 16.60 0.10 -14.80
#